data_705d8145bc9a2aa2c0a3e83788d31351
#
_entry.id   705d8145bc9a2aa2c0a3e83788d31351
#
_cell.length_a   1.000
_cell.length_b   1.000
_cell.length_c   1.000
_cell.angle_alpha   90.00
_cell.angle_beta   90.00
_cell.angle_gamma   90.00
#
_symmetry.space_group_name_H-M   'P 1'
#
loop_
_entity.id
_entity.type
_entity.pdbx_description
1 polymer ?
#
loop_
_entity_poly.entity_id
_entity_poly.type
_entity_poly.pdbx_seq_one_letter_code
_entity_poly.pdbx_strand_id
1 'polypeptide(L)'
;FFNIKPDEIRRVGITSPNGGIVVTESGYLMLAKSLTDDLSWDVQRQLVNGYFKAKESSQLSPIEMIAGIANNAVEMERRQKMLEVKQQEQAVKIDDTNRRLDNMVDVLTLDKNSWRHDSKHLISKIAQTTGSGFDCIGDTYKEVYRLVEERAGVSLGTRLTNKRNRMAGEGVCKSKRDKLSKVDVIADDKKLIEIYVAIVKEMAVKYGVAV
;
A
#
# COMPACT_ATOMS: atom_id res chain seq x y z
N PHE A 1 11.07 3.48 59.00
CA PHE A 1 11.06 4.95 58.79
C PHE A 1 12.44 5.35 58.22
N PHE A 2 12.46 5.95 57.05
CA PHE A 2 13.69 6.44 56.47
C PHE A 2 13.74 7.98 56.59
N ASN A 3 14.82 8.49 57.16
CA ASN A 3 15.09 9.91 57.26
C ASN A 3 15.72 10.35 55.94
N ILE A 4 14.98 11.02 55.08
CA ILE A 4 15.42 11.45 53.78
C ILE A 4 16.06 12.84 53.90
N LYS A 5 17.19 13.06 53.17
CA LYS A 5 17.87 14.33 53.19
C LYS A 5 17.00 15.46 52.58
N PRO A 6 17.17 16.73 53.02
CA PRO A 6 16.35 17.86 52.59
C PRO A 6 16.31 18.07 51.09
N ASP A 7 17.36 17.72 50.34
CA ASP A 7 17.44 17.85 48.89
C ASP A 7 16.61 16.81 48.12
N GLU A 8 16.41 15.61 48.69
CA GLU A 8 15.55 14.57 48.11
C GLU A 8 14.07 14.84 48.38
N ILE A 9 13.75 15.45 49.52
CA ILE A 9 12.38 15.84 49.90
C ILE A 9 11.80 16.85 48.89
N ARG A 10 12.60 17.77 48.38
CA ARG A 10 12.18 18.75 47.35
C ARG A 10 11.80 18.10 46.03
N ARG A 11 12.43 16.99 45.63
CA ARG A 11 12.11 16.23 44.43
C ARG A 11 10.76 15.54 44.50
N VAL A 12 10.28 15.21 45.72
CA VAL A 12 9.00 14.54 45.95
C VAL A 12 7.85 15.54 46.20
N GLY A 13 8.12 16.86 46.08
CA GLY A 13 7.07 17.90 46.23
C GLY A 13 6.67 18.21 47.67
N ILE A 14 7.41 17.79 48.66
CA ILE A 14 7.15 18.08 50.09
C ILE A 14 7.81 19.43 50.42
N THR A 15 7.01 20.48 50.66
CA THR A 15 7.44 21.86 50.94
C THR A 15 7.56 22.24 52.39
N SER A 16 7.47 21.28 53.29
CA SER A 16 7.54 21.54 54.75
C SER A 16 8.96 21.91 55.20
N PRO A 17 9.18 23.07 55.88
CA PRO A 17 10.49 23.47 56.38
C PRO A 17 11.11 22.55 57.44
N ASN A 18 10.28 21.74 58.12
CA ASN A 18 10.68 20.83 59.17
C ASN A 18 10.92 19.39 58.68
N GLY A 19 10.96 19.19 57.34
CA GLY A 19 11.08 17.85 56.75
C GLY A 19 9.76 17.08 56.72
N GLY A 20 9.81 15.87 56.22
CA GLY A 20 8.64 14.98 56.13
C GLY A 20 9.08 13.52 56.43
N ILE A 21 8.13 12.76 56.88
CA ILE A 21 8.32 11.32 57.06
C ILE A 21 7.85 10.63 55.79
N VAL A 22 8.74 9.93 55.08
CA VAL A 22 8.41 9.11 53.95
C VAL A 22 8.30 7.66 54.39
N VAL A 23 7.25 7.01 54.01
CA VAL A 23 6.95 5.63 54.34
C VAL A 23 7.10 4.77 53.07
N THR A 24 7.66 3.61 53.17
CA THR A 24 7.62 2.61 52.10
C THR A 24 6.19 2.14 51.88
N GLU A 25 5.91 1.56 50.72
CA GLU A 25 4.60 1.00 50.40
C GLU A 25 4.13 0.02 51.49
N SER A 26 4.98 -0.89 51.94
CA SER A 26 4.67 -1.81 53.04
C SER A 26 4.43 -1.09 54.36
N GLY A 27 5.18 -0.01 54.65
CA GLY A 27 4.95 0.82 55.82
C GLY A 27 3.63 1.58 55.77
N TYR A 28 3.25 2.09 54.58
CA TYR A 28 1.93 2.70 54.37
C TYR A 28 0.79 1.72 54.61
N LEU A 29 0.92 0.48 54.13
CA LEU A 29 -0.06 -0.58 54.30
C LEU A 29 -0.25 -0.96 55.78
N MET A 30 0.85 -0.94 56.56
CA MET A 30 0.76 -1.16 58.03
C MET A 30 0.09 0.01 58.76
N LEU A 31 0.34 1.27 58.31
CA LEU A 31 -0.30 2.45 58.89
C LEU A 31 -1.78 2.55 58.48
N ALA A 32 -2.15 2.14 57.33
CA ALA A 32 -3.53 2.15 56.84
C ALA A 32 -4.46 1.32 57.74
N LYS A 33 -3.94 0.34 58.46
CA LYS A 33 -4.69 -0.44 59.44
C LYS A 33 -5.16 0.39 60.65
N SER A 34 -4.46 1.46 60.98
CA SER A 34 -4.78 2.35 62.10
C SER A 34 -5.59 3.58 61.71
N LEU A 35 -5.78 3.82 60.43
CA LEU A 35 -6.58 4.92 59.88
C LEU A 35 -8.02 4.44 59.67
N THR A 36 -8.99 5.33 59.92
CA THR A 36 -10.42 5.02 59.88
C THR A 36 -11.16 5.79 58.74
N ASP A 37 -10.40 6.35 57.81
CA ASP A 37 -10.96 7.05 56.68
C ASP A 37 -11.37 6.10 55.54
N ASP A 38 -12.23 6.57 54.64
CA ASP A 38 -12.78 5.77 53.53
C ASP A 38 -11.67 5.24 52.60
N LEU A 39 -10.62 6.02 52.39
CA LEU A 39 -9.47 5.64 51.55
C LEU A 39 -8.72 4.44 52.17
N SER A 40 -8.52 4.44 53.48
CA SER A 40 -7.87 3.34 54.20
C SER A 40 -8.69 2.06 54.11
N TRP A 41 -10.02 2.16 54.19
CA TRP A 41 -10.91 1.01 54.01
C TRP A 41 -10.84 0.45 52.60
N ASP A 42 -10.74 1.29 51.58
CA ASP A 42 -10.60 0.82 50.19
C ASP A 42 -9.26 0.13 49.94
N VAL A 43 -8.17 0.67 50.46
CA VAL A 43 -6.85 0.03 50.42
C VAL A 43 -6.85 -1.34 51.15
N GLN A 44 -7.45 -1.41 52.34
CA GLN A 44 -7.58 -2.68 53.05
C GLN A 44 -8.39 -3.72 52.27
N ARG A 45 -9.49 -3.29 51.66
CA ARG A 45 -10.34 -4.16 50.82
C ARG A 45 -9.59 -4.68 49.59
N GLN A 46 -8.81 -3.84 48.93
CA GLN A 46 -7.97 -4.24 47.81
C GLN A 46 -6.89 -5.24 48.21
N LEU A 47 -6.24 -5.04 49.37
CA LEU A 47 -5.25 -5.97 49.91
C LEU A 47 -5.85 -7.33 50.24
N VAL A 48 -6.99 -7.37 50.90
CA VAL A 48 -7.70 -8.61 51.25
C VAL A 48 -8.09 -9.35 49.96
N ASN A 49 -8.68 -8.64 49.00
CA ASN A 49 -9.06 -9.24 47.73
C ASN A 49 -7.85 -9.73 46.91
N GLY A 50 -6.74 -8.97 46.92
CA GLY A 50 -5.48 -9.38 46.27
C GLY A 50 -4.89 -10.64 46.94
N TYR A 51 -4.89 -10.70 48.27
CA TYR A 51 -4.41 -11.87 49.01
C TYR A 51 -5.22 -13.12 48.68
N PHE A 52 -6.55 -13.04 48.70
CA PHE A 52 -7.40 -14.18 48.38
C PHE A 52 -7.28 -14.62 46.91
N LYS A 53 -7.19 -13.69 45.97
CA LYS A 53 -6.90 -14.01 44.57
C LYS A 53 -5.53 -14.71 44.41
N ALA A 54 -4.50 -14.20 45.06
CA ALA A 54 -3.18 -14.83 45.03
C ALA A 54 -3.20 -16.23 45.67
N LYS A 55 -3.97 -16.42 46.72
CA LYS A 55 -4.14 -17.71 47.39
C LYS A 55 -4.92 -18.71 46.52
N GLU A 56 -5.97 -18.26 45.82
CA GLU A 56 -6.70 -19.10 44.88
C GLU A 56 -5.82 -19.49 43.68
N SER A 57 -5.02 -18.56 43.14
CA SER A 57 -4.08 -18.87 42.05
C SER A 57 -2.92 -19.77 42.49
N SER A 58 -2.55 -19.77 43.75
CA SER A 58 -1.51 -20.68 44.29
C SER A 58 -2.03 -22.10 44.56
N GLN A 59 -3.32 -22.35 44.40
CA GLN A 59 -3.92 -23.68 44.57
C GLN A 59 -3.98 -24.51 43.29
N LEU A 60 -3.51 -23.99 42.15
CA LEU A 60 -3.34 -24.79 40.93
C LEU A 60 -2.35 -25.90 41.19
N SER A 61 -2.77 -27.13 40.99
CA SER A 61 -1.86 -28.27 41.08
C SER A 61 -0.72 -28.15 40.08
N PRO A 62 0.48 -28.68 40.37
CA PRO A 62 1.57 -28.69 39.39
C PRO A 62 1.17 -29.26 38.03
N ILE A 63 0.22 -30.19 38.01
CA ILE A 63 -0.33 -30.80 36.78
C ILE A 63 -1.15 -29.78 35.99
N GLU A 64 -1.98 -28.96 36.65
CA GLU A 64 -2.77 -27.92 36.01
C GLU A 64 -1.88 -26.80 35.43
N MET A 65 -0.80 -26.44 36.12
CA MET A 65 0.20 -25.50 35.60
C MET A 65 0.90 -26.05 34.35
N ILE A 66 1.31 -27.32 34.35
CA ILE A 66 1.91 -27.98 33.20
C ILE A 66 0.90 -28.05 32.05
N ALA A 67 -0.35 -28.39 32.29
CA ALA A 67 -1.40 -28.40 31.30
C ALA A 67 -1.64 -27.00 30.67
N GLY A 68 -1.61 -25.94 31.50
CA GLY A 68 -1.70 -24.56 31.02
C GLY A 68 -0.53 -24.18 30.13
N ILE A 69 0.70 -24.52 30.48
CA ILE A 69 1.89 -24.28 29.67
C ILE A 69 1.82 -25.06 28.35
N ALA A 70 1.42 -26.33 28.40
CA ALA A 70 1.28 -27.17 27.21
C ALA A 70 0.22 -26.60 26.23
N ASN A 71 -0.93 -26.17 26.74
CA ASN A 71 -1.97 -25.53 25.91
C ASN A 71 -1.49 -24.23 25.30
N ASN A 72 -0.78 -23.38 26.04
CA ASN A 72 -0.18 -22.17 25.52
C ASN A 72 0.86 -22.46 24.43
N ALA A 73 1.69 -23.49 24.60
CA ALA A 73 2.67 -23.90 23.59
C ALA A 73 1.99 -24.34 22.29
N VAL A 74 0.93 -25.14 22.37
CA VAL A 74 0.13 -25.56 21.19
C VAL A 74 -0.51 -24.36 20.50
N GLU A 75 -1.04 -23.41 21.27
CA GLU A 75 -1.63 -22.19 20.69
C GLU A 75 -0.58 -21.30 20.01
N MET A 76 0.60 -21.16 20.61
CA MET A 76 1.73 -20.45 20.00
C MET A 76 2.16 -21.11 18.69
N GLU A 77 2.29 -22.43 18.65
CA GLU A 77 2.62 -23.16 17.42
C GLU A 77 1.58 -22.95 16.32
N ARG A 78 0.31 -22.99 16.67
CA ARG A 78 -0.79 -22.69 15.71
C ARG A 78 -0.71 -21.27 15.16
N ARG A 79 -0.43 -20.29 16.04
CA ARG A 79 -0.26 -18.88 15.65
C ARG A 79 0.96 -18.72 14.74
N GLN A 80 2.06 -19.39 15.06
CA GLN A 80 3.27 -19.36 14.24
C GLN A 80 3.02 -19.91 12.84
N LYS A 81 2.40 -21.08 12.71
CA LYS A 81 2.01 -21.66 11.41
C LYS A 81 1.10 -20.72 10.62
N MET A 82 0.14 -20.08 11.27
CA MET A 82 -0.75 -19.10 10.61
C MET A 82 0.02 -17.88 10.12
N LEU A 83 1.00 -17.39 10.89
CA LEU A 83 1.86 -16.28 10.49
C LEU A 83 2.75 -16.66 9.31
N GLU A 84 3.32 -17.86 9.30
CA GLU A 84 4.13 -18.38 8.19
C GLU A 84 3.32 -18.43 6.88
N VAL A 85 2.09 -18.95 6.94
CA VAL A 85 1.18 -18.97 5.77
C VAL A 85 0.90 -17.56 5.28
N LYS A 86 0.58 -16.62 6.18
CA LYS A 86 0.34 -15.22 5.80
C LYS A 86 1.57 -14.56 5.20
N GLN A 87 2.76 -14.82 5.75
CA GLN A 87 4.01 -14.29 5.20
C GLN A 87 4.25 -14.82 3.79
N GLN A 88 3.97 -16.10 3.55
CA GLN A 88 4.11 -16.70 2.22
C GLN A 88 3.13 -16.10 1.20
N GLU A 89 1.86 -15.89 1.61
CA GLU A 89 0.87 -15.18 0.78
C GLU A 89 1.30 -13.74 0.46
N GLN A 90 1.86 -13.04 1.46
CA GLN A 90 2.37 -11.67 1.26
C GLN A 90 3.58 -11.65 0.34
N ALA A 91 4.50 -12.61 0.47
CA ALA A 91 5.67 -12.72 -0.41
C ALA A 91 5.25 -12.90 -1.88
N VAL A 92 4.28 -13.77 -2.15
CA VAL A 92 3.72 -13.95 -3.51
C VAL A 92 3.09 -12.66 -4.04
N LYS A 93 2.32 -11.94 -3.22
CA LYS A 93 1.71 -10.65 -3.62
C LYS A 93 2.76 -9.57 -3.89
N ILE A 94 3.84 -9.54 -3.10
CA ILE A 94 4.95 -8.59 -3.29
C ILE A 94 5.66 -8.90 -4.60
N ASP A 95 5.94 -10.17 -4.91
CA ASP A 95 6.56 -10.58 -6.16
C ASP A 95 5.70 -10.18 -7.37
N ASP A 96 4.40 -10.46 -7.34
CA ASP A 96 3.46 -10.02 -8.39
C ASP A 96 3.44 -8.50 -8.54
N THR A 97 3.44 -7.77 -7.42
CA THR A 97 3.45 -6.29 -7.44
C THR A 97 4.75 -5.76 -8.03
N ASN A 98 5.90 -6.34 -7.67
CA ASN A 98 7.20 -5.94 -8.21
C ASN A 98 7.27 -6.20 -9.72
N ARG A 99 6.83 -7.36 -10.18
CA ARG A 99 6.75 -7.66 -11.62
C ARG A 99 5.87 -6.66 -12.37
N ARG A 100 4.74 -6.25 -11.78
CA ARG A 100 3.87 -5.23 -12.37
C ARG A 100 4.52 -3.86 -12.39
N LEU A 101 5.29 -3.50 -11.36
CA LEU A 101 6.05 -2.25 -11.32
C LEU A 101 7.17 -2.24 -12.35
N ASP A 102 7.94 -3.32 -12.49
CA ASP A 102 8.99 -3.45 -13.49
C ASP A 102 8.40 -3.31 -14.91
N ASN A 103 7.29 -3.98 -15.17
CA ASN A 103 6.58 -3.85 -16.44
C ASN A 103 6.12 -2.40 -16.72
N MET A 104 5.63 -1.68 -15.68
CA MET A 104 5.26 -0.27 -15.81
C MET A 104 6.47 0.63 -16.13
N VAL A 105 7.60 0.39 -15.49
CA VAL A 105 8.83 1.15 -15.75
C VAL A 105 9.29 0.94 -17.19
N ASP A 106 9.28 -0.28 -17.69
CA ASP A 106 9.66 -0.61 -19.07
C ASP A 106 8.75 0.11 -20.08
N VAL A 107 7.43 0.11 -19.87
CA VAL A 107 6.48 0.85 -20.71
C VAL A 107 6.76 2.36 -20.70
N LEU A 108 7.13 2.93 -19.56
CA LEU A 108 7.36 4.37 -19.43
C LEU A 108 8.68 4.83 -20.05
N THR A 109 9.68 3.97 -20.14
CA THR A 109 11.04 4.29 -20.65
C THR A 109 11.18 4.20 -22.17
N LEU A 110 10.09 3.93 -22.91
CA LEU A 110 10.12 3.84 -24.38
C LEU A 110 10.69 5.08 -25.05
N ASP A 111 11.62 4.87 -25.98
CA ASP A 111 12.34 5.93 -26.70
C ASP A 111 11.42 6.72 -27.64
N LYS A 112 11.64 8.04 -27.71
CA LYS A 112 10.89 8.94 -28.59
C LYS A 112 11.19 8.72 -30.07
N ASN A 113 12.30 8.08 -30.42
CA ASN A 113 12.71 7.87 -31.81
C ASN A 113 12.05 6.64 -32.47
N SER A 114 11.71 5.63 -31.68
CA SER A 114 11.08 4.38 -32.15
C SER A 114 9.56 4.34 -31.93
N TRP A 115 8.93 5.47 -31.58
CA TRP A 115 7.55 5.56 -31.12
C TRP A 115 6.53 4.80 -31.98
N ARG A 116 6.70 4.75 -33.31
CA ARG A 116 5.78 4.02 -34.21
C ARG A 116 5.83 2.53 -34.00
N HIS A 117 7.04 1.97 -33.94
CA HIS A 117 7.27 0.55 -33.76
C HIS A 117 6.77 0.11 -32.38
N ASP A 118 7.17 0.86 -31.37
CA ASP A 118 6.88 0.54 -29.95
C ASP A 118 5.38 0.66 -29.66
N SER A 119 4.73 1.73 -30.15
CA SER A 119 3.28 1.88 -30.02
C SER A 119 2.51 0.75 -30.72
N LYS A 120 2.95 0.33 -31.91
CA LYS A 120 2.33 -0.79 -32.62
C LYS A 120 2.45 -2.09 -31.83
N HIS A 121 3.63 -2.33 -31.25
CA HIS A 121 3.89 -3.51 -30.43
C HIS A 121 3.02 -3.53 -29.16
N LEU A 122 2.95 -2.39 -28.45
CA LEU A 122 2.08 -2.25 -27.28
C LEU A 122 0.60 -2.44 -27.63
N ILE A 123 0.10 -1.82 -28.70
CA ILE A 123 -1.29 -1.97 -29.13
C ILE A 123 -1.60 -3.43 -29.46
N SER A 124 -0.68 -4.13 -30.11
CA SER A 124 -0.85 -5.57 -30.38
C SER A 124 -0.93 -6.39 -29.09
N LYS A 125 -0.08 -6.11 -28.10
CA LYS A 125 -0.12 -6.78 -26.78
C LYS A 125 -1.41 -6.44 -26.02
N ILE A 126 -1.85 -5.18 -26.03
CA ILE A 126 -3.13 -4.76 -25.41
C ILE A 126 -4.29 -5.54 -26.03
N ALA A 127 -4.33 -5.64 -27.35
CA ALA A 127 -5.37 -6.38 -28.05
C ALA A 127 -5.37 -7.87 -27.69
N GLN A 128 -4.21 -8.50 -27.53
CA GLN A 128 -4.08 -9.89 -27.08
C GLN A 128 -4.59 -10.09 -25.64
N THR A 129 -4.37 -9.11 -24.76
CA THR A 129 -4.83 -9.17 -23.37
C THR A 129 -6.35 -8.96 -23.26
N THR A 130 -6.92 -8.15 -24.16
CA THR A 130 -8.34 -7.77 -24.13
C THR A 130 -9.24 -8.81 -24.80
N GLY A 131 -8.72 -9.61 -25.75
CA GLY A 131 -9.48 -10.67 -26.42
C GLY A 131 -8.68 -11.39 -27.49
N SER A 132 -9.05 -12.64 -27.78
CA SER A 132 -8.33 -13.51 -28.73
C SER A 132 -8.84 -13.34 -30.16
N GLY A 133 -8.49 -12.25 -30.87
CA GLY A 133 -8.87 -12.14 -32.28
C GLY A 133 -8.28 -10.93 -33.00
N PHE A 134 -8.17 -11.03 -34.34
CA PHE A 134 -7.73 -9.95 -35.22
C PHE A 134 -8.64 -8.71 -35.13
N ASP A 135 -9.92 -8.87 -34.82
CA ASP A 135 -10.88 -7.78 -34.65
C ASP A 135 -10.53 -6.88 -33.46
N CYS A 136 -9.98 -7.45 -32.40
CA CYS A 136 -9.58 -6.70 -31.20
C CYS A 136 -8.46 -5.67 -31.47
N ILE A 137 -7.55 -5.94 -32.42
CA ILE A 137 -6.49 -4.98 -32.80
C ILE A 137 -7.12 -3.74 -33.44
N GLY A 138 -8.07 -3.96 -34.35
CA GLY A 138 -8.80 -2.85 -35.01
C GLY A 138 -9.56 -1.98 -34.01
N ASP A 139 -10.22 -2.60 -33.04
CA ASP A 139 -10.99 -1.88 -32.02
C ASP A 139 -10.07 -1.16 -31.03
N THR A 140 -8.94 -1.76 -30.66
CA THR A 140 -7.91 -1.08 -29.86
C THR A 140 -7.37 0.17 -30.56
N TYR A 141 -7.09 0.11 -31.87
CA TYR A 141 -6.70 1.30 -32.64
C TYR A 141 -7.80 2.36 -32.70
N LYS A 142 -9.09 1.96 -32.88
CA LYS A 142 -10.20 2.90 -32.86
C LYS A 142 -10.29 3.63 -31.53
N GLU A 143 -10.14 2.91 -30.42
CA GLU A 143 -10.17 3.50 -29.09
C GLU A 143 -8.98 4.46 -28.85
N VAL A 144 -7.77 4.05 -29.23
CA VAL A 144 -6.59 4.94 -29.17
C VAL A 144 -6.84 6.23 -29.96
N TYR A 145 -7.33 6.13 -31.21
CA TYR A 145 -7.60 7.31 -32.03
C TYR A 145 -8.69 8.19 -31.44
N ARG A 146 -9.74 7.60 -30.87
CA ARG A 146 -10.80 8.35 -30.17
C ARG A 146 -10.23 9.17 -29.01
N LEU A 147 -9.40 8.55 -28.17
CA LEU A 147 -8.76 9.22 -27.03
C LEU A 147 -7.78 10.32 -27.49
N VAL A 148 -7.05 10.10 -28.59
CA VAL A 148 -6.17 11.13 -29.19
C VAL A 148 -6.99 12.31 -29.71
N GLU A 149 -8.08 12.06 -30.45
CA GLU A 149 -8.96 13.09 -30.96
C GLU A 149 -9.58 13.92 -29.84
N GLU A 150 -10.00 13.26 -28.76
CA GLU A 150 -10.59 13.88 -27.57
C GLU A 150 -9.56 14.75 -26.82
N ARG A 151 -8.35 14.21 -26.53
CA ARG A 151 -7.30 14.93 -25.78
C ARG A 151 -6.66 16.06 -26.58
N ALA A 152 -6.49 15.87 -27.88
CA ALA A 152 -5.88 16.87 -28.76
C ALA A 152 -6.89 17.90 -29.28
N GLY A 153 -8.20 17.67 -29.17
CA GLY A 153 -9.25 18.52 -29.70
C GLY A 153 -9.25 18.58 -31.24
N VAL A 154 -8.83 17.49 -31.94
CA VAL A 154 -8.69 17.45 -33.39
C VAL A 154 -9.38 16.23 -33.98
N SER A 155 -9.81 16.33 -35.23
CA SER A 155 -10.29 15.18 -36.01
C SER A 155 -9.17 14.63 -36.91
N LEU A 156 -8.69 13.43 -36.58
CA LEU A 156 -7.68 12.72 -37.38
C LEU A 156 -8.23 12.35 -38.77
N GLY A 157 -9.52 12.06 -38.85
CA GLY A 157 -10.18 11.78 -40.14
C GLY A 157 -10.15 12.96 -41.08
N THR A 158 -10.53 14.16 -40.60
CA THR A 158 -10.48 15.39 -41.39
C THR A 158 -9.05 15.73 -41.81
N ARG A 159 -8.09 15.62 -40.89
CA ARG A 159 -6.67 15.85 -41.19
C ARG A 159 -6.13 14.87 -42.24
N LEU A 160 -6.54 13.59 -42.19
CA LEU A 160 -6.15 12.59 -43.20
C LEU A 160 -6.70 12.93 -44.58
N THR A 161 -7.96 13.31 -44.65
CA THR A 161 -8.59 13.76 -45.92
C THR A 161 -7.87 14.98 -46.48
N ASN A 162 -7.59 16.00 -45.67
CA ASN A 162 -6.85 17.20 -46.07
C ASN A 162 -5.44 16.86 -46.56
N LYS A 163 -4.73 15.94 -45.87
CA LYS A 163 -3.41 15.49 -46.31
C LYS A 163 -3.47 14.79 -47.67
N ARG A 164 -4.46 13.91 -47.86
CA ARG A 164 -4.68 13.22 -49.14
C ARG A 164 -4.97 14.23 -50.31
N ASN A 165 -5.80 15.24 -50.02
CA ASN A 165 -6.14 16.29 -50.99
C ASN A 165 -4.92 17.15 -51.34
N ARG A 166 -4.10 17.54 -50.36
CA ARG A 166 -2.86 18.27 -50.58
C ARG A 166 -1.90 17.47 -51.47
N MET A 167 -1.68 16.19 -51.16
CA MET A 167 -0.83 15.31 -51.97
C MET A 167 -1.40 15.08 -53.39
N ALA A 168 -2.71 15.15 -53.55
CA ALA A 168 -3.32 15.10 -54.88
C ALA A 168 -2.97 16.35 -55.72
N GLY A 169 -3.02 17.55 -55.12
CA GLY A 169 -2.58 18.80 -55.71
C GLY A 169 -1.09 18.83 -56.07
N GLU A 170 -0.25 18.11 -55.29
CA GLU A 170 1.18 17.93 -55.53
C GLU A 170 1.50 16.86 -56.59
N GLY A 171 0.49 16.24 -57.22
CA GLY A 171 0.67 15.24 -58.28
C GLY A 171 1.04 13.84 -57.79
N VAL A 172 0.91 13.55 -56.49
CA VAL A 172 1.22 12.22 -55.92
C VAL A 172 0.17 11.20 -56.38
N CYS A 173 0.63 10.02 -56.86
CA CYS A 173 -0.24 8.99 -57.39
C CYS A 173 -1.26 8.47 -56.33
N LYS A 174 -2.46 8.09 -56.81
CA LYS A 174 -3.58 7.62 -55.96
C LYS A 174 -3.17 6.49 -55.03
N SER A 175 -2.40 5.50 -55.51
CA SER A 175 -1.96 4.36 -54.72
C SER A 175 -1.14 4.75 -53.50
N LYS A 176 -0.29 5.79 -53.56
CA LYS A 176 0.46 6.29 -52.39
C LYS A 176 -0.44 7.03 -51.42
N ARG A 177 -1.42 7.80 -51.93
CA ARG A 177 -2.39 8.54 -51.09
C ARG A 177 -3.33 7.60 -50.31
N ASP A 178 -3.77 6.51 -50.96
CA ASP A 178 -4.67 5.54 -50.32
C ASP A 178 -4.00 4.73 -49.21
N LYS A 179 -2.66 4.57 -49.25
CA LYS A 179 -1.88 3.92 -48.18
C LYS A 179 -1.70 4.76 -46.94
N LEU A 180 -2.06 6.05 -46.96
CA LEU A 180 -1.96 6.90 -45.78
C LEU A 180 -2.94 6.48 -44.70
N SER A 181 -2.44 6.36 -43.49
CA SER A 181 -3.15 6.02 -42.28
C SER A 181 -3.27 7.21 -41.31
N LYS A 182 -4.10 7.11 -40.28
CA LYS A 182 -4.18 8.13 -39.22
C LYS A 182 -2.83 8.31 -38.48
N VAL A 183 -2.00 7.26 -38.39
CA VAL A 183 -0.65 7.33 -37.79
C VAL A 183 0.27 8.24 -38.60
N ASP A 184 0.09 8.30 -39.92
CA ASP A 184 0.88 9.19 -40.78
C ASP A 184 0.51 10.67 -40.63
N VAL A 185 -0.71 10.94 -40.21
CA VAL A 185 -1.16 12.29 -39.81
C VAL A 185 -0.59 12.67 -38.43
N ILE A 186 -0.58 11.75 -37.52
CA ILE A 186 0.01 11.95 -36.19
C ILE A 186 1.51 12.25 -36.29
N ALA A 187 2.21 11.59 -37.21
CA ALA A 187 3.64 11.79 -37.42
C ALA A 187 4.02 13.19 -37.96
N ASP A 188 3.09 13.93 -38.54
CA ASP A 188 3.34 15.30 -39.04
C ASP A 188 3.37 16.34 -37.92
N ASP A 189 2.86 16.01 -36.73
CA ASP A 189 2.70 16.95 -35.60
C ASP A 189 3.32 16.36 -34.32
N LYS A 190 4.40 16.98 -33.82
CA LYS A 190 5.11 16.55 -32.63
C LYS A 190 4.19 16.46 -31.40
N LYS A 191 3.24 17.38 -31.27
CA LYS A 191 2.28 17.35 -30.14
C LYS A 191 1.36 16.14 -30.23
N LEU A 192 0.92 15.78 -31.43
CA LEU A 192 0.10 14.58 -31.64
C LEU A 192 0.87 13.31 -31.40
N ILE A 193 2.17 13.26 -31.70
CA ILE A 193 3.05 12.12 -31.37
C ILE A 193 3.11 11.96 -29.85
N GLU A 194 3.36 13.05 -29.11
CA GLU A 194 3.45 13.02 -27.65
C GLU A 194 2.13 12.53 -27.00
N ILE A 195 0.99 13.06 -27.46
CA ILE A 195 -0.33 12.66 -26.97
C ILE A 195 -0.61 11.19 -27.31
N TYR A 196 -0.30 10.76 -28.53
CA TYR A 196 -0.50 9.38 -28.97
C TYR A 196 0.31 8.40 -28.15
N VAL A 197 1.61 8.66 -27.96
CA VAL A 197 2.50 7.82 -27.14
C VAL A 197 2.04 7.78 -25.69
N ALA A 198 1.64 8.93 -25.12
CA ALA A 198 1.12 8.99 -23.76
C ALA A 198 -0.14 8.11 -23.59
N ILE A 199 -1.09 8.20 -24.52
CA ILE A 199 -2.32 7.41 -24.48
C ILE A 199 -2.03 5.91 -24.60
N VAL A 200 -1.14 5.51 -25.52
CA VAL A 200 -0.77 4.10 -25.69
C VAL A 200 -0.11 3.56 -24.41
N LYS A 201 0.76 4.34 -23.77
CA LYS A 201 1.38 3.99 -22.48
C LYS A 201 0.34 3.88 -21.37
N GLU A 202 -0.57 4.83 -21.25
CA GLU A 202 -1.66 4.80 -20.27
C GLU A 202 -2.53 3.55 -20.43
N MET A 203 -2.86 3.21 -21.69
CA MET A 203 -3.62 2.00 -21.98
C MET A 203 -2.82 0.73 -21.65
N ALA A 204 -1.53 0.67 -21.99
CA ALA A 204 -0.68 -0.47 -21.67
C ALA A 204 -0.63 -0.72 -20.15
N VAL A 205 -0.46 0.34 -19.35
CA VAL A 205 -0.51 0.27 -17.88
C VAL A 205 -1.89 -0.19 -17.38
N LYS A 206 -2.97 0.37 -17.94
CA LYS A 206 -4.35 0.00 -17.57
C LYS A 206 -4.66 -1.48 -17.79
N TYR A 207 -4.16 -2.04 -18.88
CA TYR A 207 -4.35 -3.45 -19.24
C TYR A 207 -3.25 -4.39 -18.72
N GLY A 208 -2.27 -3.87 -17.96
CA GLY A 208 -1.21 -4.66 -17.35
C GLY A 208 -0.26 -5.30 -18.35
N VAL A 209 -0.05 -4.64 -19.49
CA VAL A 209 0.81 -5.14 -20.58
C VAL A 209 2.25 -4.76 -20.30
N ALA A 210 3.17 -5.74 -20.35
CA ALA A 210 4.61 -5.54 -20.32
C ALA A 210 5.18 -5.33 -21.73
N VAL A 211 6.28 -4.58 -21.85
CA VAL A 211 7.03 -4.38 -23.10
C VAL A 211 7.78 -5.64 -23.54
#